data_8b75237501b78cb3c1393ffd46ac27f5
#
_entry.id   8b75237501b78cb3c1393ffd46ac27f5
#
_cell.length_a   1.000
_cell.length_b   1.000
_cell.length_c   1.000
_cell.angle_alpha   90.00
_cell.angle_beta   90.00
_cell.angle_gamma   90.00
#
_symmetry.space_group_name_H-M   'P 1'
#
loop_
_entity.id
_entity.type
_entity.pdbx_description
1 polymer ?
#
loop_
_entity_poly.entity_id
_entity_poly.type
_entity_poly.pdbx_seq_one_letter_code
_entity_poly.pdbx_strand_id
1 'polypeptide(L)'
;MRIFKIVVLTKRSLILLITIFIFLLFISISLFIKINLLPANTFADPRSGIIVIDPGHGGVDGGTNKDGILEKEINLDVGRKLRLFLEQKGYKVIMTRDEDISLEALDNSAKSRHQRDLNARVNIINNSNAQLFVSIHVNCNLKKPSTDGAIVFYNNKYEQNKSLAYSIQKALNNIVVNNRKRTVHNPVQAKYFVLGNADIPGVIVETAFISNKSEREELVKGTFRENTATAIVSGIEQYLHESTNVSSPGQ
;
A
#
# COMPACT_ATOMS: atom_id res chain seq x y z
N MET A 1 63.18 -14.17 -34.24
CA MET A 1 62.73 -13.36 -35.39
C MET A 1 61.23 -13.48 -35.48
N ARG A 2 60.47 -12.43 -35.11
CA ARG A 2 58.99 -12.42 -35.19
C ARG A 2 58.58 -12.06 -36.61
N ILE A 3 57.97 -13.01 -37.33
CA ILE A 3 57.45 -12.81 -38.67
C ILE A 3 56.10 -12.08 -38.54
N PHE A 4 56.02 -10.82 -38.91
CA PHE A 4 54.76 -10.10 -39.04
C PHE A 4 54.05 -10.57 -40.31
N LYS A 5 52.88 -11.25 -40.16
CA LYS A 5 52.04 -11.55 -41.31
C LYS A 5 51.23 -10.28 -41.68
N ILE A 6 51.53 -9.73 -42.83
CA ILE A 6 50.73 -8.63 -43.39
C ILE A 6 49.43 -9.24 -43.95
N VAL A 7 48.30 -8.90 -43.35
CA VAL A 7 46.98 -9.30 -43.86
C VAL A 7 46.54 -8.23 -44.87
N VAL A 8 46.56 -8.58 -46.15
CA VAL A 8 46.06 -7.72 -47.22
C VAL A 8 44.57 -7.94 -47.33
N LEU A 9 43.78 -6.96 -46.92
CA LEU A 9 42.32 -6.98 -47.06
C LEU A 9 41.91 -6.74 -48.54
N THR A 10 41.14 -7.66 -49.09
CA THR A 10 40.55 -7.43 -50.41
C THR A 10 39.46 -6.36 -50.35
N LYS A 11 39.22 -5.68 -51.49
CA LYS A 11 38.17 -4.63 -51.58
C LYS A 11 36.81 -5.15 -51.10
N ARG A 12 36.48 -6.42 -51.35
CA ARG A 12 35.25 -7.08 -50.90
C ARG A 12 35.21 -7.29 -49.39
N SER A 13 36.34 -7.72 -48.80
CA SER A 13 36.45 -7.90 -47.35
C SER A 13 36.35 -6.56 -46.59
N LEU A 14 36.90 -5.50 -47.15
CA LEU A 14 36.78 -4.14 -46.57
C LEU A 14 35.33 -3.64 -46.60
N ILE A 15 34.62 -3.82 -47.73
CA ILE A 15 33.21 -3.47 -47.86
C ILE A 15 32.38 -4.27 -46.84
N LEU A 16 32.60 -5.57 -46.69
CA LEU A 16 31.89 -6.39 -45.72
C LEU A 16 32.13 -5.92 -44.28
N LEU A 17 33.36 -5.58 -43.91
CA LEU A 17 33.66 -5.04 -42.58
C LEU A 17 32.97 -3.71 -42.32
N ILE A 18 32.92 -2.82 -43.30
CA ILE A 18 32.22 -1.53 -43.19
C ILE A 18 30.70 -1.75 -43.04
N THR A 19 30.09 -2.66 -43.77
CA THR A 19 28.64 -2.95 -43.64
C THR A 19 28.31 -3.56 -42.29
N ILE A 20 29.13 -4.47 -41.77
CA ILE A 20 28.96 -5.03 -40.43
C ILE A 20 29.10 -3.93 -39.36
N PHE A 21 30.08 -3.05 -39.49
CA PHE A 21 30.27 -1.95 -38.56
C PHE A 21 29.08 -0.98 -38.54
N ILE A 22 28.58 -0.60 -39.72
CA ILE A 22 27.39 0.26 -39.84
C ILE A 22 26.17 -0.42 -39.23
N PHE A 23 25.97 -1.73 -39.45
CA PHE A 23 24.87 -2.49 -38.86
C PHE A 23 24.94 -2.58 -37.35
N LEU A 24 26.13 -2.84 -36.78
CA LEU A 24 26.35 -2.85 -35.33
C LEU A 24 26.13 -1.44 -34.70
N LEU A 25 26.57 -0.38 -35.41
CA LEU A 25 26.34 1.00 -34.98
C LEU A 25 24.85 1.33 -34.98
N PHE A 26 24.11 0.88 -36.00
CA PHE A 26 22.65 1.08 -36.06
C PHE A 26 21.92 0.34 -34.91
N ILE A 27 22.33 -0.91 -34.61
CA ILE A 27 21.79 -1.65 -33.45
C ILE A 27 22.12 -0.93 -32.14
N SER A 28 23.34 -0.46 -31.98
CA SER A 28 23.79 0.28 -30.78
C SER A 28 22.99 1.58 -30.58
N ILE A 29 22.81 2.35 -31.64
CA ILE A 29 22.01 3.58 -31.63
C ILE A 29 20.54 3.25 -31.35
N SER A 30 19.97 2.21 -31.96
CA SER A 30 18.59 1.78 -31.73
C SER A 30 18.37 1.34 -30.28
N LEU A 31 19.34 0.62 -29.69
CA LEU A 31 19.31 0.20 -28.29
C LEU A 31 19.46 1.39 -27.35
N PHE A 32 20.35 2.31 -27.65
CA PHE A 32 20.56 3.56 -26.91
C PHE A 32 19.30 4.46 -26.95
N ILE A 33 18.67 4.57 -28.11
CA ILE A 33 17.38 5.25 -28.28
C ILE A 33 16.29 4.55 -27.46
N LYS A 34 16.20 3.24 -27.52
CA LYS A 34 15.22 2.45 -26.75
C LYS A 34 15.42 2.57 -25.24
N ILE A 35 16.66 2.65 -24.76
CA ILE A 35 16.97 2.76 -23.32
C ILE A 35 16.79 4.21 -22.82
N ASN A 36 17.13 5.22 -23.63
CA ASN A 36 17.14 6.62 -23.20
C ASN A 36 15.93 7.44 -23.69
N LEU A 37 15.18 6.95 -24.69
CA LEU A 37 13.91 7.53 -25.17
C LEU A 37 12.70 6.64 -24.86
N LEU A 38 12.84 5.55 -24.10
CA LEU A 38 11.72 5.22 -23.24
C LEU A 38 11.47 6.53 -22.49
N PRO A 39 10.24 7.09 -22.57
CA PRO A 39 9.95 8.20 -21.70
C PRO A 39 10.38 7.70 -20.32
N ALA A 40 11.42 8.28 -19.74
CA ALA A 40 11.43 8.41 -18.32
C ALA A 40 10.01 8.86 -18.07
N ASN A 41 9.21 8.02 -17.43
CA ASN A 41 7.89 8.41 -17.03
C ASN A 41 8.09 9.70 -16.25
N THR A 42 8.24 10.80 -16.96
CA THR A 42 8.01 12.17 -16.51
C THR A 42 6.50 12.29 -16.43
N PHE A 43 5.91 11.31 -15.75
CA PHE A 43 4.80 11.61 -14.95
C PHE A 43 5.36 12.59 -13.90
N ALA A 44 5.09 13.84 -14.05
CA ALA A 44 4.77 14.65 -12.89
C ALA A 44 3.60 13.87 -12.29
N ASP A 45 3.99 12.86 -11.50
CA ASP A 45 3.11 11.81 -11.06
C ASP A 45 2.18 12.49 -10.07
N PRO A 46 0.87 12.58 -10.35
CA PRO A 46 -0.09 12.96 -9.33
C PRO A 46 0.05 12.06 -8.07
N ARG A 47 0.81 10.97 -8.16
CA ARG A 47 1.17 10.02 -7.12
C ARG A 47 2.39 10.42 -6.27
N SER A 48 2.99 11.59 -6.45
CA SER A 48 4.11 12.06 -5.60
C SER A 48 3.71 12.35 -4.15
N GLY A 49 2.46 12.04 -3.79
CA GLY A 49 1.96 12.23 -2.44
C GLY A 49 2.48 11.19 -1.45
N ILE A 50 2.57 11.61 -0.18
CA ILE A 50 2.91 10.74 0.94
C ILE A 50 1.63 10.08 1.45
N ILE A 51 1.68 8.78 1.75
CA ILE A 51 0.60 8.02 2.38
C ILE A 51 1.11 7.46 3.71
N VAL A 52 0.34 7.62 4.78
CA VAL A 52 0.66 6.98 6.06
C VAL A 52 -0.07 5.65 6.16
N ILE A 53 0.65 4.61 6.53
CA ILE A 53 0.10 3.32 6.94
C ILE A 53 0.29 3.18 8.44
N ASP A 54 -0.79 2.89 9.14
CA ASP A 54 -0.82 2.70 10.59
C ASP A 54 -1.21 1.25 10.91
N PRO A 55 -0.25 0.30 11.05
CA PRO A 55 -0.57 -1.04 11.54
C PRO A 55 -0.99 -0.97 13.01
N GLY A 56 -2.28 -1.19 13.29
CA GLY A 56 -2.83 -1.13 14.65
C GLY A 56 -2.13 -2.07 15.62
N HIS A 57 -2.19 -1.72 16.93
CA HIS A 57 -1.54 -2.48 18.01
C HIS A 57 -0.01 -2.56 17.88
N GLY A 58 0.64 -3.43 18.66
CA GLY A 58 2.09 -3.66 18.62
C GLY A 58 2.73 -3.83 19.99
N GLY A 59 3.89 -4.48 20.04
CA GLY A 59 4.60 -4.76 21.27
C GLY A 59 3.75 -5.56 22.25
N VAL A 60 3.51 -4.98 23.43
CA VAL A 60 2.71 -5.62 24.48
C VAL A 60 1.20 -5.60 24.21
N ASP A 61 0.73 -4.77 23.30
CA ASP A 61 -0.66 -4.77 22.84
C ASP A 61 -0.81 -5.72 21.66
N GLY A 62 -1.32 -6.90 21.92
CA GLY A 62 -1.57 -7.93 20.89
C GLY A 62 -2.75 -7.64 19.98
N GLY A 63 -3.62 -6.68 20.35
CA GLY A 63 -4.93 -6.52 19.76
C GLY A 63 -5.84 -7.70 20.07
N THR A 64 -6.81 -7.95 19.20
CA THR A 64 -7.67 -9.12 19.34
C THR A 64 -6.88 -10.41 19.09
N ASN A 65 -7.26 -11.48 19.79
CA ASN A 65 -6.53 -12.76 19.77
C ASN A 65 -7.51 -13.93 19.75
N LYS A 66 -7.26 -14.90 18.91
CA LYS A 66 -8.01 -16.14 18.83
C LYS A 66 -7.12 -17.28 18.36
N ASP A 67 -7.14 -18.39 19.10
CA ASP A 67 -6.37 -19.61 18.78
C ASP A 67 -4.85 -19.34 18.57
N GLY A 68 -4.27 -18.42 19.36
CA GLY A 68 -2.87 -18.06 19.29
C GLY A 68 -2.51 -17.08 18.16
N ILE A 69 -3.47 -16.65 17.36
CA ILE A 69 -3.28 -15.67 16.30
C ILE A 69 -3.47 -14.28 16.89
N LEU A 70 -2.48 -13.42 16.74
CA LEU A 70 -2.47 -12.04 17.24
C LEU A 70 -2.78 -11.06 16.11
N GLU A 71 -3.71 -10.16 16.35
CA GLU A 71 -4.08 -9.11 15.40
C GLU A 71 -2.87 -8.25 14.99
N LYS A 72 -2.02 -7.86 15.95
CA LYS A 72 -0.84 -7.01 15.70
C LYS A 72 0.10 -7.53 14.62
N GLU A 73 0.25 -8.87 14.53
CA GLU A 73 1.13 -9.53 13.55
C GLU A 73 0.54 -9.48 12.15
N ILE A 74 -0.78 -9.68 12.05
CA ILE A 74 -1.53 -9.59 10.79
C ILE A 74 -1.51 -8.15 10.29
N ASN A 75 -1.80 -7.18 11.16
CA ASN A 75 -1.81 -5.76 10.82
C ASN A 75 -0.43 -5.31 10.29
N LEU A 76 0.65 -5.75 10.92
CA LEU A 76 2.02 -5.42 10.50
C LEU A 76 2.35 -6.04 9.14
N ASP A 77 2.01 -7.30 8.91
CA ASP A 77 2.29 -7.98 7.64
C ASP A 77 1.47 -7.37 6.48
N VAL A 78 0.17 -7.11 6.70
CA VAL A 78 -0.66 -6.39 5.70
C VAL A 78 -0.11 -4.99 5.44
N GLY A 79 0.28 -4.26 6.50
CA GLY A 79 0.86 -2.93 6.38
C GLY A 79 2.16 -2.91 5.57
N ARG A 80 3.06 -3.88 5.80
CA ARG A 80 4.32 -4.02 5.03
C ARG A 80 4.07 -4.35 3.55
N LYS A 81 3.10 -5.23 3.26
CA LYS A 81 2.69 -5.54 1.88
C LYS A 81 2.07 -4.32 1.20
N LEU A 82 1.21 -3.61 1.91
CA LEU A 82 0.59 -2.38 1.42
C LEU A 82 1.66 -1.31 1.11
N ARG A 83 2.66 -1.12 1.99
CA ARG A 83 3.80 -0.25 1.73
C ARG A 83 4.50 -0.64 0.43
N LEU A 84 4.90 -1.91 0.31
CA LEU A 84 5.62 -2.40 -0.87
C LEU A 84 4.86 -2.09 -2.16
N PHE A 85 3.55 -2.37 -2.20
CA PHE A 85 2.75 -2.15 -3.39
C PHE A 85 2.52 -0.67 -3.72
N LEU A 86 2.35 0.18 -2.70
CA LEU A 86 2.25 1.63 -2.91
C LEU A 86 3.59 2.23 -3.39
N GLU A 87 4.72 1.79 -2.83
CA GLU A 87 6.04 2.22 -3.27
C GLU A 87 6.33 1.80 -4.72
N GLN A 88 5.93 0.60 -5.14
CA GLN A 88 5.99 0.14 -6.53
C GLN A 88 5.14 1.00 -7.48
N LYS A 89 4.10 1.65 -6.96
CA LYS A 89 3.24 2.59 -7.69
C LYS A 89 3.79 4.03 -7.68
N GLY A 90 4.92 4.29 -7.03
CA GLY A 90 5.58 5.59 -6.96
C GLY A 90 5.16 6.47 -5.77
N TYR A 91 4.31 5.98 -4.85
CA TYR A 91 3.98 6.71 -3.64
C TYR A 91 5.13 6.69 -2.63
N LYS A 92 5.28 7.76 -1.86
CA LYS A 92 6.09 7.73 -0.64
C LYS A 92 5.24 7.19 0.51
N VAL A 93 5.79 6.28 1.30
CA VAL A 93 5.05 5.68 2.41
C VAL A 93 5.77 5.93 3.74
N ILE A 94 4.99 6.37 4.73
CA ILE A 94 5.42 6.45 6.13
C ILE A 94 4.62 5.41 6.90
N MET A 95 5.30 4.57 7.68
CA MET A 95 4.64 3.64 8.59
C MET A 95 4.71 4.19 10.01
N THR A 96 3.61 4.08 10.78
CA THR A 96 3.64 4.46 12.21
C THR A 96 4.54 3.51 13.01
N ARG A 97 4.54 2.23 12.65
CA ARG A 97 5.50 1.21 13.11
C ARG A 97 5.84 0.25 11.96
N ASP A 98 7.06 -0.18 11.92
CA ASP A 98 7.60 -1.14 10.93
C ASP A 98 8.07 -2.46 11.59
N GLU A 99 8.00 -2.51 12.92
CA GLU A 99 8.36 -3.64 13.74
C GLU A 99 7.24 -3.96 14.76
N ASP A 100 7.37 -5.07 15.46
CA ASP A 100 6.46 -5.43 16.56
C ASP A 100 6.82 -4.64 17.83
N ILE A 101 6.60 -3.34 17.79
CA ILE A 101 6.80 -2.41 18.91
C ILE A 101 5.52 -1.68 19.22
N SER A 102 5.36 -1.24 20.45
CA SER A 102 4.36 -0.25 20.86
C SER A 102 4.97 1.15 20.81
N LEU A 103 4.13 2.17 20.60
CA LEU A 103 4.59 3.54 20.37
C LEU A 103 4.45 4.43 21.61
N GLU A 104 4.01 3.90 22.74
CA GLU A 104 3.75 4.67 23.96
C GLU A 104 4.97 5.41 24.51
N ALA A 105 6.20 4.97 24.17
CA ALA A 105 7.43 5.65 24.56
C ALA A 105 7.68 6.97 23.79
N LEU A 106 6.98 7.16 22.66
CA LEU A 106 7.07 8.37 21.83
C LEU A 106 6.14 9.49 22.32
N ASP A 107 5.30 9.21 23.31
CA ASP A 107 4.40 10.20 23.91
C ASP A 107 4.45 10.11 25.44
N ASN A 108 4.45 11.25 26.12
CA ASN A 108 4.44 11.34 27.59
C ASN A 108 3.28 12.17 28.13
N SER A 109 2.34 12.57 27.25
CA SER A 109 1.26 13.48 27.60
C SER A 109 0.12 12.83 28.39
N ALA A 110 0.00 11.49 28.36
CA ALA A 110 -1.08 10.77 29.02
C ALA A 110 -0.58 9.75 30.05
N LYS A 111 -1.39 9.48 31.09
CA LYS A 111 -1.08 8.48 32.13
C LYS A 111 -1.20 7.06 31.59
N SER A 112 -2.21 6.78 30.79
CA SER A 112 -2.46 5.44 30.22
C SER A 112 -1.47 5.14 29.09
N ARG A 113 -0.83 3.97 29.14
CA ARG A 113 0.02 3.47 28.08
C ARG A 113 -0.73 3.41 26.73
N HIS A 114 -1.95 2.88 26.73
CA HIS A 114 -2.80 2.82 25.55
C HIS A 114 -3.07 4.21 24.95
N GLN A 115 -3.36 5.21 25.80
CA GLN A 115 -3.59 6.58 25.32
C GLN A 115 -2.31 7.18 24.73
N ARG A 116 -1.14 6.93 25.35
CA ARG A 116 0.15 7.38 24.79
C ARG A 116 0.44 6.76 23.43
N ASP A 117 0.17 5.46 23.25
CA ASP A 117 0.33 4.78 21.95
C ASP A 117 -0.57 5.43 20.88
N LEU A 118 -1.84 5.68 21.20
CA LEU A 118 -2.76 6.37 20.29
C LEU A 118 -2.31 7.80 19.96
N ASN A 119 -1.84 8.55 20.97
CA ASN A 119 -1.32 9.91 20.75
C ASN A 119 -0.08 9.89 19.84
N ALA A 120 0.84 8.94 20.03
CA ALA A 120 2.02 8.79 19.21
C ALA A 120 1.67 8.52 17.74
N ARG A 121 0.68 7.65 17.49
CA ARG A 121 0.16 7.40 16.12
C ARG A 121 -0.38 8.66 15.49
N VAL A 122 -1.24 9.39 16.19
CA VAL A 122 -1.80 10.66 15.73
C VAL A 122 -0.68 11.67 15.44
N ASN A 123 0.33 11.78 16.32
CA ASN A 123 1.45 12.69 16.12
C ASN A 123 2.27 12.33 14.88
N ILE A 124 2.54 11.04 14.63
CA ILE A 124 3.23 10.59 13.40
C ILE A 124 2.40 10.95 12.17
N ILE A 125 1.08 10.68 12.18
CA ILE A 125 0.17 10.99 11.09
C ILE A 125 0.16 12.51 10.80
N ASN A 126 -0.03 13.34 11.83
CA ASN A 126 -0.18 14.78 11.67
C ASN A 126 1.12 15.48 11.24
N ASN A 127 2.29 14.94 11.64
CA ASN A 127 3.59 15.51 11.24
C ASN A 127 4.15 14.91 9.94
N SER A 128 3.42 14.04 9.25
CA SER A 128 3.90 13.32 8.06
C SER A 128 3.88 14.14 6.77
N ASN A 129 3.12 15.23 6.70
CA ASN A 129 2.74 15.93 5.46
C ASN A 129 2.07 14.99 4.43
N ALA A 130 1.42 13.93 4.88
CA ALA A 130 0.76 12.99 4.01
C ALA A 130 -0.60 13.51 3.52
N GLN A 131 -1.01 13.02 2.35
CA GLN A 131 -2.32 13.37 1.79
C GLN A 131 -3.47 12.54 2.39
N LEU A 132 -3.17 11.35 2.91
CA LEU A 132 -4.12 10.47 3.60
C LEU A 132 -3.38 9.45 4.48
N PHE A 133 -4.15 8.82 5.39
CA PHE A 133 -3.67 7.66 6.14
C PHE A 133 -4.66 6.49 6.07
N VAL A 134 -4.11 5.27 6.22
CA VAL A 134 -4.89 4.03 6.34
C VAL A 134 -4.39 3.26 7.56
N SER A 135 -5.26 3.11 8.57
CA SER A 135 -4.99 2.26 9.72
C SER A 135 -5.51 0.85 9.47
N ILE A 136 -4.71 -0.17 9.77
CA ILE A 136 -4.98 -1.58 9.46
C ILE A 136 -5.28 -2.33 10.75
N HIS A 137 -6.41 -3.03 10.78
CA HIS A 137 -6.93 -3.80 11.92
C HIS A 137 -7.57 -5.12 11.50
N VAL A 138 -7.86 -5.96 12.48
CA VAL A 138 -8.64 -7.20 12.34
C VAL A 138 -9.80 -7.17 13.34
N ASN A 139 -11.00 -7.30 12.83
CA ASN A 139 -12.24 -7.21 13.59
C ASN A 139 -12.50 -8.47 14.44
N CYS A 140 -13.33 -8.30 15.46
CA CYS A 140 -13.81 -9.41 16.29
C CYS A 140 -15.27 -9.19 16.70
N ASN A 141 -16.13 -10.17 16.39
CA ASN A 141 -17.52 -10.17 16.83
C ASN A 141 -17.86 -11.46 17.60
N LEU A 142 -17.60 -11.46 18.90
CA LEU A 142 -17.86 -12.62 19.76
C LEU A 142 -19.37 -12.92 19.93
N LYS A 143 -20.24 -11.90 19.76
CA LYS A 143 -21.71 -12.08 19.86
C LYS A 143 -22.27 -12.78 18.62
N LYS A 144 -21.64 -12.60 17.45
CA LYS A 144 -22.02 -13.23 16.19
C LYS A 144 -20.77 -13.72 15.46
N PRO A 145 -20.17 -14.85 15.88
CA PRO A 145 -18.92 -15.35 15.32
C PRO A 145 -19.00 -15.72 13.83
N SER A 146 -20.20 -15.84 13.28
CA SER A 146 -20.40 -16.08 11.84
C SER A 146 -20.29 -14.82 10.98
N THR A 147 -20.12 -13.63 11.59
CA THR A 147 -19.88 -12.39 10.83
C THR A 147 -18.58 -12.51 10.06
N ASP A 148 -18.60 -12.12 8.78
CA ASP A 148 -17.47 -12.15 7.86
C ASP A 148 -17.42 -10.89 6.99
N GLY A 149 -16.35 -10.73 6.20
CA GLY A 149 -16.15 -9.61 5.31
C GLY A 149 -15.34 -8.47 5.95
N ALA A 150 -14.76 -7.60 5.12
CA ALA A 150 -14.06 -6.44 5.58
C ALA A 150 -15.01 -5.27 5.87
N ILE A 151 -14.66 -4.42 6.83
CA ILE A 151 -15.41 -3.18 7.12
C ILE A 151 -14.43 -2.02 7.17
N VAL A 152 -14.72 -0.95 6.42
CA VAL A 152 -13.96 0.29 6.47
C VAL A 152 -14.69 1.31 7.32
N PHE A 153 -14.00 1.84 8.34
CA PHE A 153 -14.53 2.88 9.22
C PHE A 153 -13.97 4.24 8.85
N TYR A 154 -14.82 5.25 8.92
CA TYR A 154 -14.47 6.65 8.70
C TYR A 154 -15.18 7.58 9.68
N ASN A 155 -14.74 8.83 9.79
CA ASN A 155 -15.45 9.88 10.48
C ASN A 155 -15.85 11.01 9.51
N ASN A 156 -16.69 11.94 9.98
CA ASN A 156 -17.17 13.06 9.17
C ASN A 156 -16.31 14.33 9.32
N LYS A 157 -15.09 14.25 9.87
CA LYS A 157 -14.21 15.43 10.02
C LYS A 157 -13.86 16.02 8.65
N TYR A 158 -13.64 15.12 7.66
CA TYR A 158 -13.38 15.48 6.27
C TYR A 158 -14.34 14.70 5.36
N GLU A 159 -14.88 15.35 4.34
CA GLU A 159 -15.72 14.69 3.33
C GLU A 159 -14.96 13.61 2.56
N GLN A 160 -13.66 13.85 2.36
CA GLN A 160 -12.72 12.92 1.75
C GLN A 160 -12.66 11.56 2.44
N ASN A 161 -12.85 11.49 3.77
CA ASN A 161 -12.86 10.25 4.53
C ASN A 161 -13.93 9.28 4.03
N LYS A 162 -15.11 9.80 3.74
CA LYS A 162 -16.23 9.01 3.22
C LYS A 162 -15.92 8.47 1.84
N SER A 163 -15.44 9.30 0.92
CA SER A 163 -15.10 8.89 -0.44
C SER A 163 -13.98 7.85 -0.46
N LEU A 164 -12.91 8.07 0.32
CA LEU A 164 -11.82 7.11 0.51
C LEU A 164 -12.34 5.77 1.06
N ALA A 165 -13.20 5.81 2.08
CA ALA A 165 -13.78 4.63 2.68
C ALA A 165 -14.62 3.82 1.68
N TYR A 166 -15.43 4.48 0.85
CA TYR A 166 -16.24 3.81 -0.17
C TYR A 166 -15.38 3.14 -1.25
N SER A 167 -14.33 3.79 -1.73
CA SER A 167 -13.43 3.22 -2.73
C SER A 167 -12.69 2.00 -2.21
N ILE A 168 -12.14 2.05 -0.98
CA ILE A 168 -11.46 0.91 -0.36
C ILE A 168 -12.45 -0.21 -0.04
N GLN A 169 -13.63 0.11 0.52
CA GLN A 169 -14.64 -0.89 0.84
C GLN A 169 -15.10 -1.66 -0.41
N LYS A 170 -15.34 -0.95 -1.51
CA LYS A 170 -15.71 -1.55 -2.79
C LYS A 170 -14.68 -2.54 -3.28
N ALA A 171 -13.39 -2.20 -3.18
CA ALA A 171 -12.31 -3.11 -3.57
C ALA A 171 -12.24 -4.35 -2.65
N LEU A 172 -12.34 -4.16 -1.33
CA LEU A 172 -12.30 -5.24 -0.35
C LEU A 172 -13.49 -6.20 -0.46
N ASN A 173 -14.67 -5.71 -0.86
CA ASN A 173 -15.87 -6.54 -1.07
C ASN A 173 -15.71 -7.57 -2.21
N ASN A 174 -14.71 -7.39 -3.08
CA ASN A 174 -14.41 -8.34 -4.16
C ASN A 174 -13.50 -9.50 -3.74
N ILE A 175 -12.94 -9.48 -2.52
CA ILE A 175 -12.08 -10.57 -2.04
C ILE A 175 -12.93 -11.82 -1.78
N VAL A 176 -12.51 -12.92 -2.40
CA VAL A 176 -13.14 -14.24 -2.27
C VAL A 176 -12.36 -15.09 -1.26
N VAL A 177 -13.07 -15.81 -0.39
CA VAL A 177 -12.52 -16.73 0.60
C VAL A 177 -13.09 -18.13 0.34
N ASN A 178 -12.22 -19.12 0.18
CA ASN A 178 -12.63 -20.52 -0.08
C ASN A 178 -13.66 -20.64 -1.23
N ASN A 179 -13.41 -19.95 -2.34
CA ASN A 179 -14.29 -19.85 -3.53
C ASN A 179 -15.69 -19.29 -3.24
N ARG A 180 -15.89 -18.62 -2.12
CA ARG A 180 -17.14 -17.92 -1.78
C ARG A 180 -16.89 -16.42 -1.59
N LYS A 181 -17.83 -15.63 -2.10
CA LYS A 181 -17.86 -14.20 -1.79
C LYS A 181 -18.14 -14.03 -0.31
N ARG A 182 -17.39 -13.14 0.33
CA ARG A 182 -17.66 -12.69 1.70
C ARG A 182 -18.89 -11.79 1.74
N THR A 183 -19.43 -11.57 2.92
CA THR A 183 -20.50 -10.58 3.12
C THR A 183 -20.04 -9.20 2.62
N VAL A 184 -20.87 -8.59 1.78
CA VAL A 184 -20.65 -7.23 1.28
C VAL A 184 -21.09 -6.25 2.36
N HIS A 185 -20.20 -5.33 2.72
CA HIS A 185 -20.49 -4.27 3.67
C HIS A 185 -20.42 -2.89 3.00
N ASN A 186 -21.12 -1.93 3.59
CA ASN A 186 -20.88 -0.52 3.34
C ASN A 186 -19.89 0.02 4.38
N PRO A 187 -19.14 1.10 4.07
CA PRO A 187 -18.33 1.77 5.06
C PRO A 187 -19.20 2.28 6.22
N VAL A 188 -18.65 2.28 7.42
CA VAL A 188 -19.36 2.64 8.65
C VAL A 188 -18.73 3.89 9.26
N GLN A 189 -19.58 4.85 9.58
CA GLN A 189 -19.16 6.03 10.34
C GLN A 189 -18.89 5.63 11.79
N ALA A 190 -17.70 5.99 12.31
CA ALA A 190 -17.28 5.66 13.67
C ALA A 190 -16.47 6.79 14.33
N LYS A 191 -16.43 6.76 15.66
CA LYS A 191 -15.70 7.73 16.49
C LYS A 191 -14.46 7.09 17.10
N TYR A 192 -13.56 6.56 16.26
CA TYR A 192 -12.26 6.09 16.74
C TYR A 192 -11.32 7.25 17.03
N PHE A 193 -10.47 7.10 18.04
CA PHE A 193 -9.57 8.14 18.49
C PHE A 193 -8.66 8.66 17.39
N VAL A 194 -8.00 7.76 16.65
CA VAL A 194 -7.08 8.13 15.56
C VAL A 194 -7.84 8.89 14.46
N LEU A 195 -9.01 8.41 14.04
CA LEU A 195 -9.84 9.09 13.04
C LEU A 195 -10.25 10.49 13.49
N GLY A 196 -10.58 10.66 14.79
CA GLY A 196 -11.06 11.94 15.33
C GLY A 196 -9.96 12.99 15.48
N ASN A 197 -8.73 12.57 15.73
CA ASN A 197 -7.61 13.45 16.07
C ASN A 197 -6.58 13.61 14.94
N ALA A 198 -6.66 12.83 13.87
CA ALA A 198 -5.87 13.06 12.68
C ALA A 198 -6.28 14.34 11.95
N ASP A 199 -5.28 15.10 11.47
CA ASP A 199 -5.48 16.38 10.75
C ASP A 199 -5.43 16.22 9.23
N ILE A 200 -5.41 14.99 8.76
CA ILE A 200 -5.47 14.60 7.34
C ILE A 200 -6.59 13.57 7.14
N PRO A 201 -7.10 13.43 5.91
CA PRO A 201 -8.08 12.38 5.58
C PRO A 201 -7.57 10.98 5.88
N GLY A 202 -8.46 10.10 6.36
CA GLY A 202 -8.07 8.71 6.59
C GLY A 202 -9.20 7.80 7.01
N VAL A 203 -8.86 6.52 7.06
CA VAL A 203 -9.79 5.42 7.37
C VAL A 203 -9.13 4.38 8.27
N ILE A 204 -9.97 3.58 8.96
CA ILE A 204 -9.57 2.33 9.60
C ILE A 204 -10.16 1.18 8.78
N VAL A 205 -9.32 0.24 8.40
CA VAL A 205 -9.69 -0.95 7.64
C VAL A 205 -9.66 -2.17 8.55
N GLU A 206 -10.81 -2.71 8.86
CA GLU A 206 -10.98 -4.02 9.51
C GLU A 206 -11.01 -5.08 8.41
N THR A 207 -9.90 -5.78 8.24
CA THR A 207 -9.64 -6.62 7.06
C THR A 207 -10.47 -7.90 7.00
N ALA A 208 -10.82 -8.45 8.16
CA ALA A 208 -11.59 -9.68 8.34
C ALA A 208 -11.99 -9.84 9.81
N PHE A 209 -12.83 -10.83 10.14
CA PHE A 209 -13.22 -11.13 11.52
C PHE A 209 -12.45 -12.34 12.06
N ILE A 210 -11.55 -12.13 13.03
CA ILE A 210 -10.80 -13.21 13.69
C ILE A 210 -11.72 -14.17 14.45
N SER A 211 -12.91 -13.72 14.88
CA SER A 211 -13.95 -14.54 15.50
C SER A 211 -14.55 -15.57 14.54
N ASN A 212 -14.55 -15.29 13.22
CA ASN A 212 -15.05 -16.22 12.20
C ASN A 212 -13.97 -17.25 11.86
N LYS A 213 -14.30 -18.54 12.00
CA LYS A 213 -13.35 -19.63 11.78
C LYS A 213 -12.76 -19.61 10.35
N SER A 214 -13.61 -19.45 9.34
CA SER A 214 -13.17 -19.46 7.94
C SER A 214 -12.25 -18.27 7.62
N GLU A 215 -12.58 -17.06 8.09
CA GLU A 215 -11.71 -15.89 7.90
C GLU A 215 -10.42 -15.99 8.71
N ARG A 216 -10.47 -16.54 9.93
CA ARG A 216 -9.29 -16.77 10.75
C ARG A 216 -8.29 -17.72 10.07
N GLU A 217 -8.78 -18.79 9.41
CA GLU A 217 -7.96 -19.70 8.61
C GLU A 217 -7.31 -18.99 7.41
N GLU A 218 -7.96 -17.96 6.84
CA GLU A 218 -7.40 -17.15 5.76
C GLU A 218 -6.41 -16.09 6.27
N LEU A 219 -6.70 -15.48 7.42
CA LEU A 219 -5.84 -14.43 8.00
C LEU A 219 -4.39 -14.89 8.23
N VAL A 220 -4.15 -16.19 8.45
CA VAL A 220 -2.80 -16.74 8.60
C VAL A 220 -2.09 -17.00 7.26
N LYS A 221 -2.81 -16.96 6.13
CA LYS A 221 -2.24 -17.19 4.80
C LYS A 221 -1.64 -15.89 4.24
N GLY A 222 -0.40 -15.96 3.80
CA GLY A 222 0.27 -14.82 3.16
C GLY A 222 -0.45 -14.30 1.92
N THR A 223 -1.06 -15.20 1.13
CA THR A 223 -1.83 -14.85 -0.07
C THR A 223 -3.09 -14.04 0.24
N PHE A 224 -3.81 -14.35 1.33
CA PHE A 224 -4.97 -13.56 1.74
C PHE A 224 -4.57 -12.15 2.16
N ARG A 225 -3.47 -12.01 2.94
CA ARG A 225 -2.94 -10.70 3.36
C ARG A 225 -2.44 -9.88 2.17
N GLU A 226 -1.84 -10.54 1.18
CA GLU A 226 -1.43 -9.91 -0.08
C GLU A 226 -2.62 -9.42 -0.91
N ASN A 227 -3.64 -10.24 -1.09
CA ASN A 227 -4.88 -9.86 -1.77
C ASN A 227 -5.58 -8.70 -1.05
N THR A 228 -5.55 -8.69 0.29
CA THR A 228 -6.08 -7.59 1.10
C THR A 228 -5.31 -6.30 0.86
N ALA A 229 -3.98 -6.34 0.90
CA ALA A 229 -3.15 -5.18 0.61
C ALA A 229 -3.37 -4.67 -0.83
N THR A 230 -3.44 -5.55 -1.82
CA THR A 230 -3.73 -5.21 -3.22
C THR A 230 -5.09 -4.53 -3.37
N ALA A 231 -6.12 -5.02 -2.69
CA ALA A 231 -7.44 -4.40 -2.73
C ALA A 231 -7.43 -2.99 -2.10
N ILE A 232 -6.71 -2.79 -0.99
CA ILE A 232 -6.56 -1.47 -0.37
C ILE A 232 -5.85 -0.51 -1.33
N VAL A 233 -4.75 -0.93 -1.97
CA VAL A 233 -4.06 -0.13 -3.01
C VAL A 233 -5.03 0.28 -4.11
N SER A 234 -5.80 -0.68 -4.65
CA SER A 234 -6.77 -0.41 -5.72
C SER A 234 -7.82 0.64 -5.30
N GLY A 235 -8.30 0.55 -4.05
CA GLY A 235 -9.25 1.53 -3.50
C GLY A 235 -8.64 2.91 -3.33
N ILE A 236 -7.39 3.00 -2.86
CA ILE A 236 -6.64 4.27 -2.75
C ILE A 236 -6.44 4.89 -4.13
N GLU A 237 -5.96 4.12 -5.11
CA GLU A 237 -5.75 4.62 -6.48
C GLU A 237 -7.05 5.12 -7.12
N GLN A 238 -8.16 4.38 -6.93
CA GLN A 238 -9.48 4.83 -7.41
C GLN A 238 -9.87 6.17 -6.79
N TYR A 239 -9.76 6.30 -5.46
CA TYR A 239 -10.07 7.55 -4.75
C TYR A 239 -9.22 8.73 -5.25
N LEU A 240 -7.92 8.55 -5.38
CA LEU A 240 -7.01 9.61 -5.80
C LEU A 240 -7.27 10.03 -7.26
N HIS A 241 -7.57 9.09 -8.14
CA HIS A 241 -7.93 9.37 -9.53
C HIS A 241 -9.25 10.15 -9.63
N GLU A 242 -10.27 9.78 -8.87
CA GLU A 242 -11.56 10.49 -8.85
C GLU A 242 -11.41 11.91 -8.29
N SER A 243 -10.58 12.10 -7.27
CA SER A 243 -10.31 13.41 -6.66
C SER A 243 -9.61 14.38 -7.60
N THR A 244 -8.69 13.89 -8.46
CA THR A 244 -8.01 14.72 -9.46
C THR A 244 -8.94 15.18 -10.59
N ASN A 245 -9.88 14.33 -11.00
CA ASN A 245 -10.83 14.66 -12.06
C ASN A 245 -11.89 15.69 -11.63
N VAL A 246 -12.24 15.74 -10.35
CA VAL A 246 -13.18 16.75 -9.80
C VAL A 246 -12.51 18.13 -9.68
N SER A 247 -11.19 18.19 -9.53
CA SER A 247 -10.41 19.44 -9.38
C SER A 247 -10.13 20.14 -10.71
N SER A 248 -10.48 19.55 -11.86
CA SER A 248 -10.38 20.14 -13.20
C SER A 248 -11.80 20.36 -13.75
N PRO A 249 -12.52 21.44 -13.34
CA PRO A 249 -13.73 21.83 -14.05
C PRO A 249 -13.31 22.29 -15.43
N GLY A 250 -13.93 21.73 -16.47
CA GLY A 250 -13.57 21.87 -17.87
C GLY A 250 -13.22 23.30 -18.27
N GLN A 251 -12.09 23.39 -18.97
CA GLN A 251 -11.76 24.54 -19.83
C GLN A 251 -12.64 24.50 -21.08
#